data_c8a2b8d8dc0e25c07989eec432c04692
#
_entry.id   c8a2b8d8dc0e25c07989eec432c04692
#
_cell.length_a   1.000
_cell.length_b   1.000
_cell.length_c   1.000
_cell.angle_alpha   90.00
_cell.angle_beta   90.00
_cell.angle_gamma   90.00
#
_symmetry.space_group_name_H-M   'P 1'
#
loop_
_entity.id
_entity.type
_entity.pdbx_description
1 polymer ?
#
loop_
_entity_poly.entity_id
_entity_poly.type
_entity_poly.pdbx_seq_one_letter_code
_entity_poly.pdbx_strand_id
1 'polypeptide(L)'
;MNNQQKDSMQTNEILQFVEDHDTFLITYYAKKYSKIITRKGTWTKPNTDIKGKYQVMNGNDVFFYWDINAEPNKNGNQWRQATNPTSVK
;
A
#
# COMPACT_ATOMS: atom_id res chain seq x y z
N MET A 1 25.42 -14.35 -6.91
CA MET A 1 24.75 -14.23 -6.52
C MET A 1 24.20 -13.67 -6.02
N ASN A 2 23.84 -13.53 -5.92
CA ASN A 2 23.11 -13.21 -5.42
C ASN A 2 22.37 -12.73 -4.91
N ASN A 3 22.21 -12.61 -4.89
CA ASN A 3 21.44 -12.40 -4.43
C ASN A 3 20.71 -11.90 -3.86
N GLN A 4 20.59 -11.72 -3.97
CA GLN A 4 19.86 -11.44 -3.45
C GLN A 4 19.06 -11.13 -3.06
N GLN A 5 18.98 -11.28 -3.36
CA GLN A 5 18.09 -11.21 -2.96
C GLN A 5 17.28 -10.74 -2.57
N LYS A 6 16.91 -10.93 -3.30
CA LYS A 6 16.14 -10.11 -2.78
C LYS A 6 14.70 -10.40 -2.29
N ASP A 7 14.15 -9.79 -1.38
CA ASP A 7 13.00 -10.21 -0.61
C ASP A 7 11.72 -9.45 -0.93
N SER A 8 11.75 -8.60 -1.94
CA SER A 8 10.57 -7.82 -2.32
C SER A 8 9.58 -8.66 -3.11
N MET A 9 8.30 -8.52 -2.78
CA MET A 9 7.24 -9.12 -3.55
C MET A 9 7.10 -8.40 -4.89
N GLN A 10 6.63 -9.12 -5.89
CA GLN A 10 6.36 -8.52 -7.18
C GLN A 10 5.10 -7.69 -7.13
N THR A 11 5.01 -6.67 -7.97
CA THR A 11 3.88 -5.76 -8.00
C THR A 11 2.55 -6.50 -8.21
N ASN A 12 2.52 -7.45 -9.13
CA ASN A 12 1.29 -8.21 -9.39
C ASN A 12 0.89 -9.08 -8.20
N GLU A 13 1.86 -9.57 -7.43
CA GLU A 13 1.56 -10.33 -6.22
C GLU A 13 0.94 -9.45 -5.15
N ILE A 14 1.46 -8.23 -5.01
CA ILE A 14 0.93 -7.26 -4.05
C ILE A 14 -0.50 -6.88 -4.43
N LEU A 15 -0.73 -6.59 -5.70
CA LEU A 15 -2.05 -6.20 -6.18
C LEU A 15 -3.07 -7.32 -5.94
N GLN A 16 -2.68 -8.56 -6.25
CA GLN A 16 -3.55 -9.70 -6.04
C GLN A 16 -3.89 -9.86 -4.56
N PHE A 17 -2.90 -9.69 -3.69
CA PHE A 17 -3.10 -9.84 -2.25
C PHE A 17 -4.09 -8.81 -1.71
N VAL A 18 -3.92 -7.53 -2.07
CA VAL A 18 -4.77 -6.47 -1.53
C VAL A 18 -6.20 -6.59 -2.05
N GLU A 19 -6.38 -7.16 -3.22
CA GLU A 19 -7.72 -7.41 -3.78
C GLU A 19 -8.41 -8.61 -3.15
N ASP A 20 -7.62 -9.58 -2.69
CA ASP A 20 -8.17 -10.84 -2.17
C ASP A 20 -8.40 -10.85 -0.66
N HIS A 21 -7.90 -9.87 0.06
CA HIS A 21 -7.98 -9.84 1.52
C HIS A 21 -8.68 -8.58 2.00
N ASP A 22 -9.53 -8.73 3.02
CA ASP A 22 -10.25 -7.60 3.58
C ASP A 22 -9.32 -6.58 4.20
N THR A 23 -8.27 -7.05 4.86
CA THR A 23 -7.26 -6.17 5.46
C THR A 23 -5.89 -6.76 5.20
N PHE A 24 -4.87 -5.91 5.28
CA PHE A 24 -3.49 -6.33 5.02
C PHE A 24 -2.52 -5.40 5.75
N LEU A 25 -1.28 -5.86 5.85
CA LEU A 25 -0.16 -5.04 6.33
C LEU A 25 0.73 -4.76 5.13
N ILE A 26 0.86 -3.50 4.77
CA ILE A 26 1.65 -3.10 3.61
C ILE A 26 2.91 -2.36 4.07
N THR A 27 4.05 -2.75 3.53
CA THR A 27 5.36 -2.21 3.90
C THR A 27 5.94 -1.45 2.74
N TYR A 28 6.37 -0.21 3.00
CA TYR A 28 6.96 0.64 1.97
C TYR A 28 7.80 1.73 2.61
N TYR A 29 8.64 2.37 1.79
CA TYR A 29 9.45 3.51 2.23
C TYR A 29 8.58 4.76 2.20
N ALA A 30 8.40 5.38 3.36
CA ALA A 30 7.59 6.61 3.47
C ALA A 30 8.51 7.82 3.45
N LYS A 31 8.47 8.56 2.36
CA LYS A 31 9.28 9.75 2.19
C LYS A 31 9.07 10.76 3.31
N LYS A 32 7.83 10.92 3.72
CA LYS A 32 7.44 11.84 4.78
C LYS A 32 8.20 11.58 6.08
N TYR A 33 8.47 10.32 6.38
CA TYR A 33 9.18 9.92 7.61
C TYR A 33 10.61 9.51 7.36
N SER A 34 11.03 9.46 6.10
CA SER A 34 12.37 9.04 5.68
C SER A 34 12.74 7.66 6.22
N LYS A 35 11.79 6.74 6.23
CA LYS A 35 12.01 5.37 6.70
C LYS A 35 11.00 4.40 6.14
N ILE A 36 11.31 3.12 6.26
CA ILE A 36 10.41 2.06 5.89
C ILE A 36 9.37 1.92 7.00
N ILE A 37 8.11 1.87 6.62
CA ILE A 37 7.00 1.73 7.55
C ILE A 37 6.10 0.58 7.11
N THR A 38 5.33 0.06 8.06
CA THR A 38 4.30 -0.94 7.80
C THR A 38 2.99 -0.39 8.33
N ARG A 39 1.96 -0.40 7.47
CA ARG A 39 0.65 0.12 7.81
C ARG A 39 -0.42 -0.93 7.58
N LYS A 40 -1.45 -0.88 8.41
CA LYS A 40 -2.62 -1.75 8.22
C LYS A 40 -3.60 -1.03 7.30
N GLY A 41 -3.98 -1.69 6.24
CA GLY A 41 -4.86 -1.08 5.25
C GLY A 41 -5.96 -1.99 4.79
N THR A 42 -6.87 -1.42 4.02
CA THR A 42 -7.90 -2.15 3.29
C THR A 42 -7.98 -1.59 1.88
N TRP A 43 -8.34 -2.45 0.93
CA TRP A 43 -8.45 -2.02 -0.46
C TRP A 43 -9.75 -1.32 -0.75
N THR A 44 -10.77 -1.54 0.08
CA THR A 44 -12.08 -0.91 -0.08
C THR A 44 -12.34 0.04 1.09
N LYS A 45 -12.70 1.27 0.78
CA LYS A 45 -13.08 2.23 1.80
C LYS A 45 -14.25 1.68 2.61
N PRO A 46 -14.17 1.66 3.96
CA PRO A 46 -15.24 1.10 4.79
C PRO A 46 -16.61 1.69 4.49
N ASN A 47 -17.60 0.83 4.46
CA ASN A 47 -19.01 1.19 4.24
C ASN A 47 -19.29 1.79 2.87
N THR A 48 -18.45 1.49 1.88
CA THR A 48 -18.62 1.95 0.50
C THR A 48 -18.14 0.87 -0.45
N ASP A 49 -18.37 1.08 -1.74
CA ASP A 49 -17.81 0.23 -2.80
C ASP A 49 -16.58 0.86 -3.44
N ILE A 50 -16.07 1.94 -2.83
CA ILE A 50 -14.92 2.65 -3.39
C ILE A 50 -13.65 1.87 -3.09
N LYS A 51 -12.95 1.49 -4.15
CA LYS A 51 -11.73 0.69 -4.02
C LYS A 51 -10.49 1.53 -4.21
N GLY A 52 -9.40 1.04 -3.67
CA GLY A 52 -8.09 1.59 -3.95
C GLY A 52 -7.76 1.40 -5.43
N LYS A 53 -6.60 1.88 -5.81
CA LYS A 53 -6.15 1.67 -7.19
C LYS A 53 -4.65 1.58 -7.25
N TYR A 54 -4.19 0.92 -8.29
CA TYR A 54 -2.79 0.82 -8.61
C TYR A 54 -2.54 1.55 -9.91
N GLN A 55 -1.49 2.35 -9.96
CA GLN A 55 -1.06 2.96 -11.22
C GLN A 55 0.43 3.23 -11.20
N VAL A 56 1.02 3.29 -12.39
CA VAL A 56 2.42 3.67 -12.53
C VAL A 56 2.49 5.18 -12.64
N MET A 57 3.30 5.80 -11.79
CA MET A 57 3.47 7.25 -11.78
C MET A 57 4.97 7.55 -11.79
N ASN A 58 5.45 8.22 -12.82
CA ASN A 58 6.87 8.58 -12.96
C ASN A 58 7.78 7.37 -12.82
N GLY A 59 7.37 6.23 -13.39
CA GLY A 59 8.14 5.00 -13.32
C GLY A 59 8.04 4.24 -12.02
N ASN A 60 7.21 4.70 -11.09
CA ASN A 60 7.02 4.05 -9.80
C ASN A 60 5.68 3.35 -9.73
N ASP A 61 5.65 2.22 -9.04
CA ASP A 61 4.40 1.50 -8.75
C ASP A 61 3.75 2.15 -7.54
N VAL A 62 2.55 2.70 -7.71
CA VAL A 62 1.87 3.42 -6.65
C VAL A 62 0.53 2.76 -6.35
N PHE A 63 0.36 2.40 -5.08
CA PHE A 63 -0.88 1.80 -4.58
C PHE A 63 -1.59 2.80 -3.70
N PHE A 64 -2.83 3.12 -4.03
CA PHE A 64 -3.67 3.99 -3.21
C PHE A 64 -4.55 3.09 -2.37
N TYR A 65 -4.35 3.11 -1.07
CA TYR A 65 -5.07 2.24 -0.14
C TYR A 65 -5.67 3.06 1.01
N TRP A 66 -6.66 2.49 1.68
CA TRP A 66 -7.27 3.11 2.85
C TRP A 66 -6.51 2.67 4.09
N ASP A 67 -5.90 3.62 4.80
CA ASP A 67 -5.13 3.34 6.02
C ASP A 67 -6.08 3.32 7.20
N ILE A 68 -6.28 2.13 7.75
CA ILE A 68 -7.28 1.92 8.81
C ILE A 68 -6.97 2.73 10.06
N ASN A 69 -5.70 2.87 10.38
CA ASN A 69 -5.27 3.52 11.61
C ASN A 69 -4.80 4.96 11.44
N ALA A 70 -4.89 5.50 10.23
CA ALA A 70 -4.45 6.87 10.00
C ALA A 70 -5.43 7.86 10.60
N GLU A 71 -4.89 8.95 11.15
CA GLU A 71 -5.72 10.07 11.54
C GLU A 71 -6.35 10.64 10.28
N PRO A 72 -7.67 10.84 10.26
CA PRO A 72 -8.30 11.47 9.11
C PRO A 72 -7.85 12.93 9.00
N ASN A 73 -7.65 13.38 7.77
CA ASN A 73 -7.36 14.79 7.56
C ASN A 73 -8.66 15.58 7.72
N LYS A 74 -8.63 16.88 7.41
CA LYS A 74 -9.80 17.77 7.55
C LYS A 74 -11.05 17.25 6.85
N ASN A 75 -10.87 16.46 5.80
CA ASN A 75 -11.96 15.92 5.00
C ASN A 75 -12.30 14.48 5.35
N GLY A 76 -11.74 13.96 6.44
CA GLY A 76 -11.94 12.57 6.82
C GLY A 76 -11.25 11.58 5.90
N ASN A 77 -10.25 12.03 5.14
CA ASN A 77 -9.59 11.20 4.15
C ASN A 77 -8.45 10.40 4.77
N GLN A 78 -8.55 9.07 4.68
CA GLN A 78 -7.49 8.17 5.12
C GLN A 78 -6.85 7.43 3.96
N TRP A 79 -7.08 7.88 2.73
CA TRP A 79 -6.38 7.33 1.57
C TRP A 79 -4.91 7.70 1.64
N ARG A 80 -4.06 6.72 1.39
CA ARG A 80 -2.60 6.92 1.43
C ARG A 80 -1.97 6.28 0.20
N GLN A 81 -0.80 6.75 -0.16
CA GLN A 81 -0.04 6.25 -1.30
C GLN A 81 1.14 5.43 -0.80
N ALA A 82 1.20 4.17 -1.21
CA ALA A 82 2.38 3.34 -0.99
C ALA A 82 3.12 3.28 -2.32
N THR A 83 4.29 3.90 -2.37
CA THR A 83 5.11 3.93 -3.58
C THR A 83 6.14 2.82 -3.50
N ASN A 84 6.16 1.97 -4.54
CA ASN A 84 7.07 0.81 -4.62
C ASN A 84 7.05 -0.02 -3.35
N PRO A 85 5.88 -0.49 -2.89
CA PRO A 85 5.82 -1.30 -1.68
C PRO A 85 6.63 -2.58 -1.86
N THR A 86 7.26 -3.03 -0.78
CA THR A 86 8.14 -4.20 -0.83
C THR A 86 7.43 -5.47 -0.43
N SER A 87 6.39 -5.37 0.38
CA SER A 87 5.65 -6.55 0.78
C SER A 87 4.27 -6.20 1.29
N VAL A 88 3.41 -7.21 1.28
CA VAL A 88 2.10 -7.15 1.88
C VAL A 88 1.81 -8.53 2.49
N LYS A 89 1.12 -8.54 3.63
CA LYS A 89 0.79 -9.80 4.26
C LYS A 89 -0.43 -9.67 5.17
#